data_b037435ba6836ee4632d012d2dafdeb0
#
_entry.id   b037435ba6836ee4632d012d2dafdeb0
#
_cell.length_a   1.000
_cell.length_b   1.000
_cell.length_c   1.000
_cell.angle_alpha   90.00
_cell.angle_beta   90.00
_cell.angle_gamma   90.00
#
_symmetry.space_group_name_H-M   'P 1'
#
loop_
_entity.id
_entity.type
_entity.pdbx_description
1 polymer ?
#
loop_
_entity_poly.entity_id
_entity_poly.type
_entity_poly.pdbx_seq_one_letter_code
_entity_poly.pdbx_strand_id
1 'polypeptide(L)'
;MNTSNTNDYSVFKDALGKRIQLLRTAASLTQEALAANSGLTRTTIVDIEKGATNPTLEGLARIASALGLKVPDLFSSGVAHQSTYIMQPTSGNLYTPLVEQLTTVKNGELNIHVAYAKSSGVDLLTAALQTFRSAGGHLRVLAGIDQKNTTAEALYKLTKLCDELYVVHDSAFAQTYHPKIFIVRNADQAWVAVGSNNLTRGGLCTNYETCNTQFLNLNDTLDHRSYENLTEAFTLYQESNLVKRIFSVEDIQELLRNGLIVTEQQSRQNSTKRSSCLLYTSPSPRDRG
;
A
#
# COMPACT_ATOMS: atom_id res chain seq x y z
N MET A 1 32.69 3.04 23.80
CA MET A 1 33.41 3.29 22.54
C MET A 1 32.59 2.64 21.42
N ASN A 2 32.08 3.47 20.51
CA ASN A 2 31.09 3.07 19.49
C ASN A 2 31.69 2.17 18.39
N THR A 3 31.34 0.91 18.36
CA THR A 3 31.71 -0.04 17.29
C THR A 3 30.59 -0.26 16.24
N SER A 4 29.50 0.49 16.33
CA SER A 4 28.32 0.32 15.43
C SER A 4 28.38 1.12 14.11
N ASN A 5 29.33 2.04 13.94
CA ASN A 5 29.31 3.00 12.82
C ASN A 5 30.11 2.56 11.57
N THR A 6 30.97 1.53 11.66
CA THR A 6 31.81 1.09 10.52
C THR A 6 31.08 0.08 9.61
N ASN A 7 30.11 -0.66 10.13
CA ASN A 7 29.38 -1.67 9.35
C ASN A 7 28.33 -1.03 8.41
N ASP A 8 27.75 0.08 8.82
CA ASP A 8 26.69 0.81 8.08
C ASP A 8 27.27 1.47 6.82
N TYR A 9 28.47 1.98 6.89
CA TYR A 9 29.12 2.70 5.78
C TYR A 9 29.61 1.79 4.65
N SER A 10 30.04 0.56 4.95
CA SER A 10 30.42 -0.42 3.93
C SER A 10 29.21 -0.90 3.13
N VAL A 11 28.10 -1.16 3.81
CA VAL A 11 26.82 -1.54 3.18
C VAL A 11 26.34 -0.45 2.22
N PHE A 12 26.46 0.83 2.62
CA PHE A 12 26.07 1.95 1.77
C PHE A 12 26.94 2.06 0.50
N LYS A 13 28.26 1.87 0.60
CA LYS A 13 29.15 1.90 -0.57
C LYS A 13 28.84 0.76 -1.54
N ASP A 14 28.61 -0.43 -1.02
CA ASP A 14 28.24 -1.59 -1.83
C ASP A 14 26.91 -1.38 -2.57
N ALA A 15 25.91 -0.82 -1.89
CA ALA A 15 24.63 -0.49 -2.48
C ALA A 15 24.76 0.55 -3.61
N LEU A 16 25.50 1.64 -3.35
CA LEU A 16 25.78 2.67 -4.36
C LEU A 16 26.54 2.09 -5.58
N GLY A 17 27.57 1.28 -5.32
CA GLY A 17 28.36 0.64 -6.38
C GLY A 17 27.52 -0.27 -7.26
N LYS A 18 26.71 -1.14 -6.68
CA LYS A 18 25.75 -1.99 -7.41
C LYS A 18 24.74 -1.16 -8.20
N ARG A 19 24.28 -0.06 -7.63
CA ARG A 19 23.34 0.84 -8.32
C ARG A 19 23.97 1.46 -9.56
N ILE A 20 25.20 2.00 -9.45
CA ILE A 20 25.94 2.57 -10.60
C ILE A 20 26.16 1.50 -11.68
N GLN A 21 26.51 0.27 -11.29
CA GLN A 21 26.64 -0.87 -12.22
C GLN A 21 25.33 -1.16 -12.97
N LEU A 22 24.20 -1.20 -12.26
CA LEU A 22 22.87 -1.41 -12.87
C LEU A 22 22.52 -0.31 -13.85
N LEU A 23 22.73 0.96 -13.49
CA LEU A 23 22.48 2.11 -14.35
C LEU A 23 23.36 2.08 -15.60
N ARG A 24 24.64 1.74 -15.46
CA ARG A 24 25.55 1.59 -16.58
C ARG A 24 25.13 0.48 -17.54
N THR A 25 24.75 -0.68 -17.02
CA THR A 25 24.30 -1.82 -17.84
C THR A 25 22.99 -1.53 -18.54
N ALA A 26 22.07 -0.86 -17.87
CA ALA A 26 20.80 -0.40 -18.46
C ALA A 26 21.02 0.61 -19.61
N ALA A 27 22.06 1.46 -19.48
CA ALA A 27 22.49 2.35 -20.57
C ALA A 27 23.32 1.65 -21.65
N SER A 28 23.50 0.31 -21.57
CA SER A 28 24.32 -0.48 -22.51
C SER A 28 25.78 -0.02 -22.59
N LEU A 29 26.34 0.57 -21.51
CA LEU A 29 27.71 1.05 -21.46
C LEU A 29 28.63 -0.03 -20.85
N THR A 30 29.87 -0.16 -21.42
CA THR A 30 30.94 -0.89 -20.75
C THR A 30 31.57 -0.03 -19.63
N GLN A 31 32.35 -0.61 -18.73
CA GLN A 31 33.10 0.15 -17.73
C GLN A 31 34.09 1.12 -18.36
N GLU A 32 34.69 0.75 -19.49
CA GLU A 32 35.56 1.60 -20.29
C GLU A 32 34.79 2.81 -20.86
N ALA A 33 33.59 2.55 -21.41
CA ALA A 33 32.77 3.60 -22.00
C ALA A 33 32.30 4.59 -20.91
N LEU A 34 31.84 4.09 -19.76
CA LEU A 34 31.47 4.96 -18.64
C LEU A 34 32.65 5.77 -18.12
N ALA A 35 33.85 5.17 -18.03
CA ALA A 35 35.07 5.86 -17.63
C ALA A 35 35.44 6.99 -18.62
N ALA A 36 35.39 6.73 -19.92
CA ALA A 36 35.65 7.72 -20.96
C ALA A 36 34.63 8.87 -20.91
N ASN A 37 33.33 8.56 -20.81
CA ASN A 37 32.25 9.54 -20.78
C ASN A 37 32.26 10.42 -19.51
N SER A 38 32.69 9.85 -18.37
CA SER A 38 32.76 10.55 -17.08
C SER A 38 34.11 11.26 -16.85
N GLY A 39 35.11 11.01 -17.69
CA GLY A 39 36.47 11.52 -17.48
C GLY A 39 37.17 10.91 -16.26
N LEU A 40 36.74 9.73 -15.84
CA LEU A 40 37.37 8.93 -14.76
C LEU A 40 38.17 7.79 -15.37
N THR A 41 39.03 7.15 -14.56
CA THR A 41 39.76 5.95 -15.01
C THR A 41 38.84 4.73 -14.91
N ARG A 42 39.07 3.70 -15.76
CA ARG A 42 38.38 2.43 -15.67
C ARG A 42 38.51 1.80 -14.27
N THR A 43 39.70 1.86 -13.68
CA THR A 43 39.96 1.34 -12.34
C THR A 43 39.07 2.01 -11.30
N THR A 44 38.92 3.35 -11.38
CA THR A 44 38.01 4.11 -10.49
C THR A 44 36.57 3.62 -10.63
N ILE A 45 36.07 3.41 -11.85
CA ILE A 45 34.71 2.89 -12.07
C ILE A 45 34.56 1.49 -11.45
N VAL A 46 35.51 0.60 -11.70
CA VAL A 46 35.51 -0.78 -11.13
C VAL A 46 35.50 -0.75 -9.60
N ASP A 47 36.33 0.09 -8.99
CA ASP A 47 36.43 0.19 -7.52
C ASP A 47 35.16 0.78 -6.90
N ILE A 48 34.52 1.75 -7.58
CA ILE A 48 33.23 2.29 -7.16
C ILE A 48 32.15 1.21 -7.25
N GLU A 49 32.04 0.51 -8.39
CA GLU A 49 31.04 -0.55 -8.59
C GLU A 49 31.18 -1.74 -7.62
N LYS A 50 32.39 -1.97 -7.11
CA LYS A 50 32.67 -2.97 -6.07
C LYS A 50 32.52 -2.48 -4.64
N GLY A 51 32.18 -1.20 -4.43
CA GLY A 51 32.17 -0.59 -3.10
C GLY A 51 33.56 -0.48 -2.46
N ALA A 52 34.64 -0.70 -3.21
CA ALA A 52 36.01 -0.74 -2.71
C ALA A 52 36.58 0.66 -2.42
N THR A 53 36.02 1.71 -3.02
CA THR A 53 36.49 3.09 -2.83
C THR A 53 35.37 4.01 -2.38
N ASN A 54 35.74 5.20 -1.93
CA ASN A 54 34.83 6.27 -1.52
C ASN A 54 34.80 7.32 -2.63
N PRO A 55 33.75 7.37 -3.49
CA PRO A 55 33.71 8.35 -4.56
C PRO A 55 33.53 9.77 -4.00
N THR A 56 34.20 10.73 -4.60
CA THR A 56 33.97 12.14 -4.29
C THR A 56 32.63 12.59 -4.87
N LEU A 57 32.02 13.67 -4.34
CA LEU A 57 30.82 14.27 -4.90
C LEU A 57 31.02 14.67 -6.39
N GLU A 58 32.20 15.17 -6.73
CA GLU A 58 32.55 15.49 -8.11
C GLU A 58 32.58 14.24 -9.00
N GLY A 59 33.17 13.14 -8.52
CA GLY A 59 33.16 11.86 -9.23
C GLY A 59 31.75 11.36 -9.48
N LEU A 60 30.87 11.44 -8.49
CA LEU A 60 29.46 11.09 -8.62
C LEU A 60 28.73 11.99 -9.62
N ALA A 61 29.01 13.30 -9.61
CA ALA A 61 28.40 14.24 -10.57
C ALA A 61 28.81 13.91 -12.01
N ARG A 62 30.08 13.56 -12.25
CA ARG A 62 30.59 13.14 -13.55
C ARG A 62 29.95 11.82 -14.02
N ILE A 63 29.84 10.83 -13.14
CA ILE A 63 29.16 9.55 -13.45
C ILE A 63 27.67 9.79 -13.77
N ALA A 64 26.96 10.58 -12.96
CA ALA A 64 25.57 10.90 -13.22
C ALA A 64 25.38 11.57 -14.59
N SER A 65 26.21 12.58 -14.89
CA SER A 65 26.20 13.27 -16.20
C SER A 65 26.47 12.30 -17.35
N ALA A 66 27.45 11.42 -17.22
CA ALA A 66 27.78 10.40 -18.24
C ALA A 66 26.63 9.38 -18.50
N LEU A 67 25.77 9.19 -17.49
CA LEU A 67 24.59 8.34 -17.56
C LEU A 67 23.32 9.13 -17.98
N GLY A 68 23.40 10.44 -18.20
CA GLY A 68 22.22 11.29 -18.49
C GLY A 68 21.31 11.52 -17.29
N LEU A 69 21.84 11.39 -16.07
CA LEU A 69 21.12 11.43 -14.79
C LEU A 69 21.57 12.64 -13.95
N LYS A 70 20.86 12.89 -12.85
CA LYS A 70 21.28 13.81 -11.77
C LYS A 70 21.89 13.01 -10.62
N VAL A 71 22.72 13.66 -9.80
CA VAL A 71 23.36 12.99 -8.64
C VAL A 71 22.38 12.27 -7.72
N PRO A 72 21.21 12.84 -7.35
CA PRO A 72 20.22 12.10 -6.55
C PRO A 72 19.75 10.78 -7.16
N ASP A 73 19.72 10.68 -8.50
CA ASP A 73 19.25 9.46 -9.20
C ASP A 73 20.20 8.27 -9.02
N LEU A 74 21.49 8.53 -8.68
CA LEU A 74 22.46 7.49 -8.34
C LEU A 74 22.15 6.82 -7.01
N PHE A 75 21.41 7.49 -6.13
CA PHE A 75 21.03 7.02 -4.80
C PHE A 75 19.59 6.53 -4.75
N SER A 76 18.83 6.79 -5.83
CA SER A 76 17.47 6.29 -5.95
C SER A 76 17.52 4.80 -6.26
N SER A 77 16.75 4.00 -5.54
CA SER A 77 16.49 2.62 -5.92
C SER A 77 15.91 2.59 -7.33
N GLY A 78 16.50 1.78 -8.18
CA GLY A 78 16.33 1.80 -9.63
C GLY A 78 14.99 1.38 -10.21
N VAL A 79 13.97 1.32 -9.43
CA VAL A 79 12.60 1.42 -9.90
C VAL A 79 12.22 2.88 -9.71
N ALA A 80 12.10 3.64 -10.81
CA ALA A 80 11.32 4.87 -10.74
C ALA A 80 10.06 4.48 -9.98
N HIS A 81 9.82 5.12 -8.82
CA HIS A 81 8.55 4.91 -8.12
C HIS A 81 7.46 5.27 -9.13
N GLN A 82 6.93 4.28 -9.84
CA GLN A 82 5.77 4.48 -10.68
C GLN A 82 4.59 4.65 -9.74
N SER A 83 4.54 5.86 -9.17
CA SER A 83 3.39 6.31 -8.43
C SER A 83 2.32 6.71 -9.45
N THR A 84 1.18 6.06 -9.41
CA THR A 84 0.05 6.35 -10.28
C THR A 84 -1.10 6.86 -9.44
N TYR A 85 -1.64 8.02 -9.80
CA TYR A 85 -2.86 8.54 -9.21
C TYR A 85 -4.07 8.06 -10.01
N ILE A 86 -5.00 7.43 -9.34
CA ILE A 86 -6.29 7.02 -9.90
C ILE A 86 -7.36 7.97 -9.38
N MET A 87 -7.99 8.70 -10.29
CA MET A 87 -9.16 9.54 -10.03
C MET A 87 -10.39 8.79 -10.53
N GLN A 88 -11.03 8.03 -9.68
CA GLN A 88 -12.19 7.21 -10.01
C GLN A 88 -13.46 8.08 -10.15
N PRO A 89 -14.31 7.83 -11.12
CA PRO A 89 -14.20 6.86 -12.20
C PRO A 89 -13.50 7.40 -13.46
N THR A 90 -13.01 8.65 -13.45
CA THR A 90 -12.57 9.40 -14.64
C THR A 90 -11.29 8.86 -15.28
N SER A 91 -10.30 8.44 -14.51
CA SER A 91 -9.03 7.92 -15.02
C SER A 91 -8.83 6.42 -14.75
N GLY A 92 -9.89 5.71 -14.38
CA GLY A 92 -9.85 4.30 -14.04
C GLY A 92 -10.53 3.99 -12.71
N ASN A 93 -10.20 2.85 -12.13
CA ASN A 93 -10.71 2.41 -10.83
C ASN A 93 -9.65 1.58 -10.10
N LEU A 94 -9.78 1.44 -8.78
CA LEU A 94 -8.85 0.64 -7.97
C LEU A 94 -8.99 -0.87 -8.24
N TYR A 95 -10.17 -1.33 -8.64
CA TYR A 95 -10.45 -2.75 -8.87
C TYR A 95 -9.49 -3.38 -9.89
N THR A 96 -9.27 -2.71 -11.02
CA THR A 96 -8.48 -3.27 -12.12
C THR A 96 -7.03 -3.57 -11.71
N PRO A 97 -6.21 -2.61 -11.22
CA PRO A 97 -4.85 -2.91 -10.81
C PRO A 97 -4.78 -3.84 -9.58
N LEU A 98 -5.73 -3.78 -8.66
CA LEU A 98 -5.78 -4.70 -7.53
C LEU A 98 -5.97 -6.16 -8.00
N VAL A 99 -6.91 -6.42 -8.90
CA VAL A 99 -7.14 -7.75 -9.47
C VAL A 99 -5.92 -8.24 -10.25
N GLU A 100 -5.25 -7.37 -10.98
CA GLU A 100 -4.00 -7.72 -11.67
C GLU A 100 -2.94 -8.22 -10.68
N GLN A 101 -2.73 -7.51 -9.58
CA GLN A 101 -1.78 -7.95 -8.55
C GLN A 101 -2.20 -9.29 -7.93
N LEU A 102 -3.48 -9.47 -7.60
CA LEU A 102 -4.00 -10.70 -6.99
C LEU A 102 -3.91 -11.92 -7.92
N THR A 103 -3.89 -11.73 -9.22
CA THR A 103 -3.81 -12.83 -10.19
C THR A 103 -2.38 -13.13 -10.64
N THR A 104 -1.44 -12.21 -10.44
CA THR A 104 -0.04 -12.35 -10.87
C THR A 104 0.90 -12.76 -9.74
N VAL A 105 0.67 -12.27 -8.52
CA VAL A 105 1.52 -12.55 -7.35
C VAL A 105 1.27 -13.97 -6.82
N LYS A 106 2.34 -14.75 -6.64
CA LYS A 106 2.32 -16.11 -6.07
C LYS A 106 3.03 -16.12 -4.72
N ASN A 107 2.55 -16.96 -3.80
CA ASN A 107 3.10 -17.09 -2.44
C ASN A 107 3.26 -15.73 -1.76
N GLY A 108 2.33 -14.83 -2.02
CA GLY A 108 2.36 -13.45 -1.54
C GLY A 108 1.49 -13.23 -0.30
N GLU A 109 1.48 -12.00 0.17
CA GLU A 109 0.59 -11.54 1.22
C GLU A 109 -0.29 -10.40 0.70
N LEU A 110 -1.59 -10.44 1.03
CA LEU A 110 -2.51 -9.34 0.84
C LEU A 110 -2.95 -8.82 2.20
N ASN A 111 -2.69 -7.55 2.45
CA ASN A 111 -3.15 -6.83 3.64
C ASN A 111 -4.15 -5.75 3.22
N ILE A 112 -5.36 -5.79 3.76
CA ILE A 112 -6.42 -4.82 3.51
C ILE A 112 -6.77 -4.10 4.82
N HIS A 113 -6.65 -2.78 4.84
CA HIS A 113 -7.12 -1.91 5.89
C HIS A 113 -8.20 -1.00 5.35
N VAL A 114 -9.41 -1.10 5.88
CA VAL A 114 -10.52 -0.27 5.42
C VAL A 114 -11.35 0.25 6.59
N ALA A 115 -11.87 1.46 6.44
CA ALA A 115 -12.79 2.02 7.41
C ALA A 115 -14.07 1.20 7.52
N TYR A 116 -14.50 0.58 6.40
CA TYR A 116 -15.61 -0.36 6.38
C TYR A 116 -15.61 -1.27 5.15
N ALA A 117 -16.29 -2.41 5.30
CA ALA A 117 -16.48 -3.41 4.26
C ALA A 117 -17.97 -3.70 4.04
N LYS A 118 -18.36 -3.85 2.77
CA LYS A 118 -19.70 -4.30 2.35
C LYS A 118 -19.63 -5.56 1.49
N SER A 119 -20.68 -6.34 1.55
CA SER A 119 -20.82 -7.58 0.78
C SER A 119 -20.51 -7.37 -0.71
N SER A 120 -20.97 -6.25 -1.28
CA SER A 120 -20.77 -5.92 -2.69
C SER A 120 -19.30 -5.73 -3.10
N GLY A 121 -18.42 -5.29 -2.18
CA GLY A 121 -16.99 -5.18 -2.43
C GLY A 121 -16.30 -6.54 -2.34
N VAL A 122 -16.69 -7.35 -1.36
CA VAL A 122 -16.15 -8.70 -1.19
C VAL A 122 -16.55 -9.59 -2.40
N ASP A 123 -17.80 -9.53 -2.83
CA ASP A 123 -18.28 -10.28 -4.01
C ASP A 123 -17.49 -9.94 -5.27
N LEU A 124 -17.20 -8.67 -5.45
CA LEU A 124 -16.44 -8.18 -6.61
C LEU A 124 -15.03 -8.78 -6.66
N LEU A 125 -14.38 -8.96 -5.51
CA LEU A 125 -13.02 -9.48 -5.41
C LEU A 125 -12.96 -11.02 -5.23
N THR A 126 -14.07 -11.70 -4.98
CA THR A 126 -14.10 -13.12 -4.56
C THR A 126 -13.28 -14.01 -5.50
N ALA A 127 -13.49 -13.93 -6.81
CA ALA A 127 -12.76 -14.76 -7.78
C ALA A 127 -11.23 -14.51 -7.76
N ALA A 128 -10.82 -13.24 -7.70
CA ALA A 128 -9.41 -12.87 -7.63
C ALA A 128 -8.76 -13.31 -6.30
N LEU A 129 -9.48 -13.17 -5.18
CA LEU A 129 -9.01 -13.62 -3.87
C LEU A 129 -8.87 -15.16 -3.81
N GLN A 130 -9.79 -15.90 -4.41
CA GLN A 130 -9.68 -17.36 -4.52
C GLN A 130 -8.48 -17.77 -5.37
N THR A 131 -8.24 -17.09 -6.50
CA THR A 131 -7.06 -17.30 -7.36
C THR A 131 -5.78 -17.03 -6.57
N PHE A 132 -5.71 -15.89 -5.86
CA PHE A 132 -4.57 -15.52 -5.04
C PHE A 132 -4.25 -16.57 -3.96
N ARG A 133 -5.27 -17.03 -3.22
CA ARG A 133 -5.11 -18.07 -2.20
C ARG A 133 -4.68 -19.42 -2.79
N SER A 134 -5.26 -19.80 -3.93
CA SER A 134 -4.87 -21.03 -4.64
C SER A 134 -3.43 -20.99 -5.14
N ALA A 135 -2.88 -19.78 -5.33
CA ALA A 135 -1.47 -19.54 -5.67
C ALA A 135 -0.55 -19.44 -4.43
N GLY A 136 -1.01 -19.84 -3.24
CA GLY A 136 -0.26 -19.80 -1.98
C GLY A 136 -0.31 -18.44 -1.27
N GLY A 137 -1.22 -17.57 -1.66
CA GLY A 137 -1.38 -16.24 -1.05
C GLY A 137 -2.01 -16.28 0.34
N HIS A 138 -1.51 -15.44 1.24
CA HIS A 138 -2.05 -15.21 2.59
C HIS A 138 -2.83 -13.91 2.64
N LEU A 139 -4.08 -13.95 3.14
CA LEU A 139 -4.98 -12.80 3.16
C LEU A 139 -5.30 -12.37 4.59
N ARG A 140 -4.99 -11.10 4.91
CA ARG A 140 -5.34 -10.44 6.17
C ARG A 140 -6.21 -9.21 5.91
N VAL A 141 -7.30 -9.06 6.67
CA VAL A 141 -8.21 -7.92 6.58
C VAL A 141 -8.44 -7.31 7.96
N LEU A 142 -8.30 -5.97 8.06
CA LEU A 142 -8.75 -5.16 9.18
C LEU A 142 -9.86 -4.22 8.70
N ALA A 143 -11.05 -4.33 9.30
CA ALA A 143 -12.20 -3.49 8.96
C ALA A 143 -12.70 -2.72 10.18
N GLY A 144 -12.84 -1.39 10.07
CA GLY A 144 -13.45 -0.57 11.10
C GLY A 144 -14.96 -0.85 11.22
N ILE A 145 -15.49 -0.74 12.46
CA ILE A 145 -16.92 -0.93 12.72
C ILE A 145 -17.56 0.26 13.44
N ASP A 146 -16.79 1.30 13.82
CA ASP A 146 -17.27 2.45 14.60
C ASP A 146 -18.45 3.19 13.95
N GLN A 147 -18.47 3.29 12.62
CA GLN A 147 -19.50 4.02 11.89
C GLN A 147 -20.73 3.15 11.51
N LYS A 148 -20.78 1.90 11.94
CA LYS A 148 -21.84 0.94 11.58
C LYS A 148 -22.06 0.81 10.07
N ASN A 149 -20.98 0.92 9.29
CA ASN A 149 -21.00 0.77 7.82
C ASN A 149 -20.49 -0.60 7.37
N THR A 150 -19.70 -1.29 8.20
CA THR A 150 -19.30 -2.68 7.96
C THR A 150 -20.50 -3.58 8.21
N THR A 151 -20.80 -4.45 7.24
CA THR A 151 -21.99 -5.31 7.28
C THR A 151 -21.65 -6.73 7.73
N ALA A 152 -22.58 -7.37 8.43
CA ALA A 152 -22.46 -8.76 8.87
C ALA A 152 -22.20 -9.70 7.69
N GLU A 153 -22.90 -9.49 6.57
CA GLU A 153 -22.74 -10.29 5.35
C GLU A 153 -21.35 -10.17 4.73
N ALA A 154 -20.74 -8.98 4.81
CA ALA A 154 -19.34 -8.79 4.38
C ALA A 154 -18.39 -9.62 5.24
N LEU A 155 -18.54 -9.55 6.56
CA LEU A 155 -17.71 -10.32 7.50
C LEU A 155 -17.91 -11.83 7.32
N TYR A 156 -19.14 -12.31 7.13
CA TYR A 156 -19.41 -13.74 6.85
C TYR A 156 -18.72 -14.24 5.58
N LYS A 157 -18.62 -13.40 4.53
CA LYS A 157 -17.92 -13.77 3.31
C LYS A 157 -16.39 -13.74 3.52
N LEU A 158 -15.91 -12.75 4.25
CA LEU A 158 -14.49 -12.61 4.56
C LEU A 158 -13.97 -13.76 5.44
N THR A 159 -14.74 -14.29 6.41
CA THR A 159 -14.31 -15.46 7.19
C THR A 159 -14.04 -16.71 6.35
N LYS A 160 -14.63 -16.80 5.15
CA LYS A 160 -14.40 -17.93 4.21
C LYS A 160 -13.20 -17.70 3.28
N LEU A 161 -12.75 -16.46 3.16
CA LEU A 161 -11.71 -16.06 2.22
C LEU A 161 -10.39 -15.70 2.91
N CYS A 162 -10.45 -15.13 4.13
CA CYS A 162 -9.28 -14.64 4.84
C CYS A 162 -8.62 -15.74 5.68
N ASP A 163 -7.31 -15.65 5.83
CA ASP A 163 -6.55 -16.39 6.84
C ASP A 163 -6.62 -15.68 8.19
N GLU A 164 -6.72 -14.35 8.15
CA GLU A 164 -6.87 -13.51 9.32
C GLU A 164 -7.89 -12.39 9.07
N LEU A 165 -8.92 -12.33 9.90
CA LEU A 165 -9.94 -11.29 9.85
C LEU A 165 -10.03 -10.58 11.20
N TYR A 166 -9.92 -9.27 11.17
CA TYR A 166 -9.99 -8.42 12.36
C TYR A 166 -11.02 -7.31 12.17
N VAL A 167 -11.68 -6.94 13.26
CA VAL A 167 -12.48 -5.72 13.34
C VAL A 167 -11.85 -4.75 14.32
N VAL A 168 -11.91 -3.46 14.00
CA VAL A 168 -11.38 -2.38 14.84
C VAL A 168 -12.53 -1.55 15.37
N HIS A 169 -12.59 -1.37 16.69
CA HIS A 169 -13.63 -0.63 17.39
C HIS A 169 -13.06 0.16 18.57
N ASP A 170 -13.24 1.46 18.55
CA ASP A 170 -12.95 2.33 19.70
C ASP A 170 -14.24 2.53 20.54
N SER A 171 -14.35 1.77 21.64
CA SER A 171 -15.49 1.87 22.55
C SER A 171 -15.59 3.23 23.25
N ALA A 172 -14.50 3.98 23.35
CA ALA A 172 -14.47 5.33 23.90
C ALA A 172 -14.98 6.38 22.91
N PHE A 173 -15.17 6.01 21.62
CA PHE A 173 -15.57 6.91 20.53
C PHE A 173 -14.67 8.14 20.38
N ALA A 174 -13.44 8.07 20.89
CA ALA A 174 -12.49 9.16 20.81
C ALA A 174 -11.89 9.29 19.41
N GLN A 175 -11.73 8.16 18.71
CA GLN A 175 -11.15 8.10 17.37
C GLN A 175 -11.94 7.12 16.50
N THR A 176 -11.92 7.36 15.19
CA THR A 176 -12.52 6.45 14.21
C THR A 176 -11.43 5.80 13.38
N TYR A 177 -11.44 4.47 13.30
CA TYR A 177 -10.55 3.75 12.41
C TYR A 177 -10.94 4.01 10.95
N HIS A 178 -10.10 4.77 10.22
CA HIS A 178 -10.47 5.28 8.90
C HIS A 178 -9.43 5.12 7.78
N PRO A 179 -8.47 4.19 7.85
CA PRO A 179 -7.57 3.93 6.72
C PRO A 179 -8.29 3.28 5.54
N LYS A 180 -7.71 3.39 4.34
CA LYS A 180 -8.04 2.65 3.14
C LYS A 180 -6.73 2.35 2.45
N ILE A 181 -6.18 1.20 2.76
CA ILE A 181 -4.87 0.75 2.31
C ILE A 181 -5.00 -0.69 1.83
N PHE A 182 -4.45 -0.96 0.65
CA PHE A 182 -4.33 -2.30 0.08
C PHE A 182 -2.87 -2.54 -0.24
N ILE A 183 -2.31 -3.62 0.28
CA ILE A 183 -0.91 -3.99 0.07
C ILE A 183 -0.86 -5.43 -0.43
N VAL A 184 -0.34 -5.64 -1.63
CA VAL A 184 -0.03 -6.96 -2.17
C VAL A 184 1.48 -7.08 -2.27
N ARG A 185 2.09 -8.03 -1.58
CA ARG A 185 3.53 -8.22 -1.61
C ARG A 185 3.95 -9.67 -1.94
N ASN A 186 5.16 -9.81 -2.45
CA ASN A 186 5.97 -11.03 -2.42
C ASN A 186 7.25 -10.80 -1.60
N ALA A 187 8.29 -11.63 -1.80
CA ALA A 187 9.55 -11.49 -1.07
C ALA A 187 10.27 -10.17 -1.38
N ASP A 188 10.21 -9.69 -2.63
CA ASP A 188 11.07 -8.63 -3.15
C ASP A 188 10.36 -7.32 -3.40
N GLN A 189 9.04 -7.34 -3.56
CA GLN A 189 8.25 -6.18 -3.97
C GLN A 189 6.93 -6.10 -3.23
N ALA A 190 6.46 -4.88 -2.97
CA ALA A 190 5.11 -4.60 -2.51
C ALA A 190 4.43 -3.62 -3.47
N TRP A 191 3.24 -3.96 -3.96
CA TRP A 191 2.32 -3.02 -4.56
C TRP A 191 1.42 -2.46 -3.47
N VAL A 192 1.32 -1.15 -3.41
CA VAL A 192 0.59 -0.43 -2.37
C VAL A 192 -0.41 0.51 -3.01
N ALA A 193 -1.65 0.51 -2.51
CA ALA A 193 -2.66 1.51 -2.83
C ALA A 193 -3.14 2.19 -1.55
N VAL A 194 -3.05 3.52 -1.52
CA VAL A 194 -3.51 4.36 -0.39
C VAL A 194 -4.42 5.45 -0.92
N GLY A 195 -5.63 5.56 -0.34
CA GLY A 195 -6.59 6.57 -0.83
C GLY A 195 -7.87 6.64 -0.02
N SER A 196 -8.98 6.91 -0.72
CA SER A 196 -10.32 7.01 -0.12
C SER A 196 -11.17 5.74 -0.27
N ASN A 197 -10.69 4.71 -0.97
CA ASN A 197 -11.40 3.53 -1.42
C ASN A 197 -11.68 2.53 -0.27
N ASN A 198 -12.93 2.36 0.12
CA ASN A 198 -13.33 1.29 1.04
C ASN A 198 -13.58 -0.03 0.31
N LEU A 199 -13.64 -1.15 1.04
CA LEU A 199 -13.95 -2.47 0.48
C LEU A 199 -15.46 -2.59 0.15
N THR A 200 -15.87 -1.85 -0.85
CA THR A 200 -17.24 -1.80 -1.38
C THR A 200 -17.19 -1.71 -2.91
N ARG A 201 -18.28 -2.08 -3.60
CA ARG A 201 -18.36 -1.86 -5.06
C ARG A 201 -18.16 -0.38 -5.40
N GLY A 202 -18.77 0.53 -4.63
CA GLY A 202 -18.60 1.97 -4.81
C GLY A 202 -17.14 2.37 -4.67
N GLY A 203 -16.50 2.00 -3.55
CA GLY A 203 -15.11 2.31 -3.27
C GLY A 203 -14.14 1.74 -4.29
N LEU A 204 -14.37 0.52 -4.79
CA LEU A 204 -13.46 -0.12 -5.74
C LEU A 204 -13.67 0.29 -7.21
N CYS A 205 -14.91 0.70 -7.59
CA CYS A 205 -15.25 0.87 -9.01
C CYS A 205 -16.01 2.13 -9.38
N THR A 206 -17.01 2.58 -8.58
CA THR A 206 -18.05 3.47 -9.14
C THR A 206 -18.19 4.81 -8.46
N ASN A 207 -17.77 4.98 -7.21
CA ASN A 207 -17.78 6.27 -6.52
C ASN A 207 -16.69 7.20 -7.07
N TYR A 208 -16.82 8.48 -6.76
CA TYR A 208 -15.71 9.42 -6.87
C TYR A 208 -14.73 9.14 -5.73
N GLU A 209 -13.61 8.51 -6.07
CA GLU A 209 -12.54 8.14 -5.14
C GLU A 209 -11.20 8.55 -5.72
N THR A 210 -10.24 8.77 -4.85
CA THR A 210 -8.85 9.04 -5.26
C THR A 210 -7.93 8.10 -4.52
N CYS A 211 -7.02 7.44 -5.23
CA CYS A 211 -5.92 6.70 -4.61
C CYS A 211 -4.61 6.92 -5.36
N ASN A 212 -3.53 6.78 -4.60
CA ASN A 212 -2.18 6.63 -5.10
C ASN A 212 -1.81 5.16 -5.08
N THR A 213 -1.28 4.63 -6.18
CA THR A 213 -0.70 3.29 -6.23
C THR A 213 0.77 3.38 -6.55
N GLN A 214 1.58 2.54 -5.91
CA GLN A 214 3.02 2.50 -6.13
C GLN A 214 3.59 1.10 -5.90
N PHE A 215 4.71 0.82 -6.55
CA PHE A 215 5.54 -0.35 -6.26
C PHE A 215 6.69 0.07 -5.34
N LEU A 216 6.94 -0.72 -4.30
CA LEU A 216 8.08 -0.61 -3.41
C LEU A 216 9.01 -1.80 -3.66
N ASN A 217 10.30 -1.53 -3.81
CA ASN A 217 11.33 -2.56 -3.87
C ASN A 217 11.80 -2.87 -2.45
N LEU A 218 11.40 -4.01 -1.90
CA LEU A 218 11.71 -4.39 -0.51
C LEU A 218 13.20 -4.68 -0.26
N ASN A 219 14.01 -4.76 -1.31
CA ASN A 219 15.47 -4.84 -1.22
C ASN A 219 16.12 -3.43 -1.14
N ASP A 220 15.35 -2.35 -1.33
CA ASP A 220 15.79 -0.99 -1.13
C ASP A 220 15.46 -0.50 0.28
N THR A 221 16.40 0.16 0.93
CA THR A 221 16.26 0.56 2.34
C THR A 221 15.14 1.57 2.57
N LEU A 222 14.93 2.53 1.65
CA LEU A 222 13.90 3.56 1.80
C LEU A 222 12.51 3.00 1.53
N ASP A 223 12.39 2.15 0.51
CA ASP A 223 11.15 1.46 0.17
C ASP A 223 10.75 0.48 1.25
N HIS A 224 11.72 -0.29 1.76
CA HIS A 224 11.51 -1.21 2.88
C HIS A 224 11.00 -0.47 4.11
N ARG A 225 11.63 0.63 4.48
CA ARG A 225 11.18 1.48 5.59
C ARG A 225 9.79 2.07 5.35
N SER A 226 9.48 2.47 4.12
CA SER A 226 8.14 2.95 3.74
C SER A 226 7.10 1.85 3.90
N TYR A 227 7.43 0.63 3.50
CA TYR A 227 6.60 -0.56 3.69
C TYR A 227 6.40 -0.86 5.18
N GLU A 228 7.47 -0.86 5.99
CA GLU A 228 7.41 -1.07 7.44
C GLU A 228 6.49 -0.04 8.11
N ASN A 229 6.63 1.25 7.81
CA ASN A 229 5.77 2.30 8.34
C ASN A 229 4.28 2.08 8.01
N LEU A 230 3.96 1.56 6.82
CA LEU A 230 2.58 1.24 6.43
C LEU A 230 2.04 0.01 7.18
N THR A 231 2.92 -0.94 7.50
CA THR A 231 2.54 -2.21 8.15
C THR A 231 2.69 -2.17 9.66
N GLU A 232 3.51 -1.27 10.23
CA GLU A 232 3.64 -1.07 11.68
C GLU A 232 2.30 -0.78 12.34
N ALA A 233 1.44 -0.02 11.67
CA ALA A 233 0.08 0.25 12.13
C ALA A 233 -0.72 -1.03 12.38
N PHE A 234 -0.49 -2.11 11.61
CA PHE A 234 -1.11 -3.42 11.87
C PHE A 234 -0.71 -3.99 13.22
N THR A 235 0.58 -3.96 13.53
CA THR A 235 1.11 -4.52 14.78
C THR A 235 0.61 -3.72 15.98
N LEU A 236 0.69 -2.39 15.91
CA LEU A 236 0.22 -1.49 16.97
C LEU A 236 -1.29 -1.65 17.25
N TYR A 237 -2.10 -1.82 16.20
CA TYR A 237 -3.54 -2.04 16.39
C TYR A 237 -3.83 -3.44 16.92
N GLN A 238 -3.09 -4.47 16.52
CA GLN A 238 -3.29 -5.84 17.02
C GLN A 238 -2.95 -5.99 18.51
N GLU A 239 -1.99 -5.24 19.01
CA GLU A 239 -1.60 -5.22 20.43
C GLU A 239 -2.54 -4.37 21.30
N SER A 240 -3.44 -3.60 20.68
CA SER A 240 -4.39 -2.75 21.37
C SER A 240 -5.69 -3.48 21.69
N ASN A 241 -6.39 -3.05 22.76
CA ASN A 241 -7.74 -3.53 23.10
C ASN A 241 -8.81 -3.09 22.08
N LEU A 242 -8.42 -2.34 21.06
CA LEU A 242 -9.30 -1.83 20.00
C LEU A 242 -9.58 -2.87 18.91
N VAL A 243 -8.81 -3.95 18.85
CA VAL A 243 -8.88 -4.94 17.78
C VAL A 243 -9.42 -6.26 18.31
N LYS A 244 -10.45 -6.79 17.66
CA LYS A 244 -10.98 -8.13 17.89
C LYS A 244 -10.75 -8.99 16.64
N ARG A 245 -10.08 -10.12 16.81
CA ARG A 245 -10.00 -11.15 15.77
C ARG A 245 -11.34 -11.87 15.64
N ILE A 246 -11.78 -12.09 14.43
CA ILE A 246 -13.00 -12.86 14.11
C ILE A 246 -12.59 -14.26 13.70
N PHE A 247 -12.98 -15.24 14.51
CA PHE A 247 -12.69 -16.64 14.28
C PHE A 247 -13.88 -17.43 13.76
N SER A 248 -15.10 -16.96 14.05
CA SER A 248 -16.30 -17.73 13.84
C SER A 248 -17.50 -16.87 13.45
N VAL A 249 -18.56 -17.54 13.04
CA VAL A 249 -19.88 -16.92 12.76
C VAL A 249 -20.48 -16.34 14.05
N GLU A 250 -20.23 -16.97 15.19
CA GLU A 250 -20.71 -16.56 16.51
C GLU A 250 -20.15 -15.20 16.91
N ASP A 251 -18.88 -14.91 16.61
CA ASP A 251 -18.27 -13.59 16.83
C ASP A 251 -19.03 -12.50 16.08
N ILE A 252 -19.41 -12.76 14.82
CA ILE A 252 -20.15 -11.81 13.99
C ILE A 252 -21.56 -11.61 14.54
N GLN A 253 -22.22 -12.69 14.97
CA GLN A 253 -23.54 -12.62 15.59
C GLN A 253 -23.51 -11.83 16.90
N GLU A 254 -22.44 -11.97 17.71
CA GLU A 254 -22.24 -11.18 18.91
C GLU A 254 -22.13 -9.68 18.59
N LEU A 255 -21.30 -9.31 17.60
CA LEU A 255 -21.17 -7.92 17.14
C LEU A 255 -22.51 -7.35 16.66
N LEU A 256 -23.32 -8.18 15.96
CA LEU A 256 -24.62 -7.77 15.45
C LEU A 256 -25.64 -7.58 16.59
N ARG A 257 -25.69 -8.52 17.58
CA ARG A 257 -26.54 -8.40 18.77
C ARG A 257 -26.20 -7.16 19.61
N ASN A 258 -24.92 -6.83 19.72
CA ASN A 258 -24.45 -5.65 20.44
C ASN A 258 -24.62 -4.34 19.63
N GLY A 259 -25.18 -4.41 18.42
CA GLY A 259 -25.43 -3.26 17.57
C GLY A 259 -24.14 -2.54 17.09
N LEU A 260 -23.00 -3.23 17.10
CA LEU A 260 -21.70 -2.70 16.66
C LEU A 260 -21.57 -2.75 15.13
N ILE A 261 -22.22 -3.71 14.49
CA ILE A 261 -22.32 -3.82 13.04
C ILE A 261 -23.80 -3.88 12.61
N VAL A 262 -24.05 -3.77 11.33
CA VAL A 262 -25.40 -3.80 10.74
C VAL A 262 -25.50 -4.84 9.63
N THR A 263 -26.73 -5.21 9.26
CA THR A 263 -26.98 -5.98 8.03
C THR A 263 -26.92 -5.08 6.79
N GLU A 264 -26.77 -5.66 5.60
CA GLU A 264 -26.84 -4.91 4.32
C GLU A 264 -28.18 -4.15 4.20
N GLN A 265 -29.28 -4.77 4.64
CA GLN A 265 -30.61 -4.15 4.62
C GLN A 265 -30.65 -2.91 5.52
N GLN A 266 -30.19 -3.01 6.76
CA GLN A 266 -30.10 -1.87 7.69
C GLN A 266 -29.18 -0.78 7.18
N SER A 267 -28.04 -1.14 6.59
CA SER A 267 -27.10 -0.18 6.01
C SER A 267 -27.74 0.63 4.87
N ARG A 268 -28.55 -0.01 3.99
CA ARG A 268 -29.29 0.67 2.93
C ARG A 268 -30.34 1.64 3.49
N GLN A 269 -31.11 1.21 4.48
CA GLN A 269 -32.11 2.05 5.13
C GLN A 269 -31.51 3.29 5.79
N ASN A 270 -30.37 3.13 6.45
CA ASN A 270 -29.63 4.25 7.06
C ASN A 270 -29.13 5.26 6.01
N SER A 271 -28.69 4.80 4.85
CA SER A 271 -28.26 5.66 3.75
C SER A 271 -29.42 6.46 3.17
N THR A 272 -30.58 5.86 3.00
CA THR A 272 -31.79 6.52 2.48
C THR A 272 -32.29 7.61 3.45
N LYS A 273 -32.28 7.34 4.76
CA LYS A 273 -32.65 8.34 5.78
C LYS A 273 -31.72 9.56 5.79
N ARG A 274 -30.38 9.35 5.61
CA ARG A 274 -29.42 10.45 5.51
C ARG A 274 -29.66 11.31 4.25
N SER A 275 -29.98 10.71 3.13
CA SER A 275 -30.27 11.44 1.88
C SER A 275 -31.54 12.29 1.99
N SER A 276 -32.59 11.82 2.67
CA SER A 276 -33.80 12.60 2.90
C SER A 276 -33.57 13.79 3.86
N CYS A 277 -32.64 13.69 4.78
CA CYS A 277 -32.30 14.77 5.72
C CYS A 277 -31.47 15.89 5.05
N LEU A 278 -30.71 15.59 4.00
CA LEU A 278 -29.92 16.57 3.24
C LEU A 278 -30.76 17.43 2.28
N LEU A 279 -32.01 17.04 2.00
CA LEU A 279 -32.94 17.83 1.17
C LEU A 279 -33.61 18.98 1.93
N TYR A 280 -33.43 19.05 3.25
CA TYR A 280 -33.85 20.20 4.09
C TYR A 280 -32.65 21.08 4.44
N THR A 281 -31.96 21.63 3.46
CA THR A 281 -31.07 22.75 3.70
C THR A 281 -31.90 24.00 3.82
N SER A 282 -31.66 24.77 4.91
CA SER A 282 -32.27 26.07 5.16
C SER A 282 -32.26 26.99 3.91
N PRO A 283 -33.28 27.82 3.68
CA PRO A 283 -33.32 28.73 2.54
C PRO A 283 -32.07 29.59 2.51
N SER A 284 -31.52 29.79 1.31
CA SER A 284 -30.38 30.68 1.09
C SER A 284 -30.64 32.07 1.69
N PRO A 285 -29.63 32.74 2.27
CA PRO A 285 -29.77 34.10 2.71
C PRO A 285 -30.28 35.08 1.64
N ARG A 286 -30.29 34.69 0.37
CA ARG A 286 -30.84 35.48 -0.76
C ARG A 286 -32.36 35.43 -0.87
N ASP A 287 -33.04 34.51 -0.19
CA ASP A 287 -34.49 34.36 -0.25
C ASP A 287 -35.21 35.13 0.90
N ARG A 288 -34.48 35.96 1.63
CA ARG A 288 -35.02 36.90 2.60
C ARG A 288 -35.00 38.33 2.02
N GLY A 289 -35.82 38.56 1.02
CA GLY A 289 -36.15 39.84 0.51
C GLY A 289 -37.28 40.49 1.32
#